data_bc28421c11b1053fbbf785253cc058fb
#
_entry.id   bc28421c11b1053fbbf785253cc058fb
#
_cell.length_a   1.000
_cell.length_b   1.000
_cell.length_c   1.000
_cell.angle_alpha   90.00
_cell.angle_beta   90.00
_cell.angle_gamma   90.00
#
_symmetry.space_group_name_H-M   'P 1'
#
loop_
_entity.id
_entity.type
_entity.pdbx_description
1 polymer ?
#
loop_
_entity_poly.entity_id
_entity_poly.type
_entity_poly.pdbx_seq_one_letter_code
_entity_poly.pdbx_strand_id
1 'polypeptide(L)'
;MRWDPAQYARYSDERGRPFLDLVGRISCDEPRRVVDLGCGPGALTALLASRWPGASVEGIDSSPEMIERAAGLARPGLTFRVGDVSGWEVPADADVVVSNATLQWVPAHRELLARWSAALPSGGWLAFQVPGNFDAPSHTLMRELAESPRWAPLVAHKP
;
A
#
# COMPACT_ATOMS: atom_id res chain seq x y z
N MET A 1 -23.94 0.40 7.90
CA MET A 1 -23.41 1.66 8.50
C MET A 1 -22.57 2.32 7.43
N ARG A 2 -22.86 3.54 7.05
CA ARG A 2 -22.08 4.22 5.98
C ARG A 2 -20.71 4.59 6.53
N TRP A 3 -19.64 4.07 5.93
CA TRP A 3 -18.28 4.38 6.32
C TRP A 3 -17.98 5.87 6.06
N ASP A 4 -17.47 6.56 7.08
CA ASP A 4 -17.15 7.99 6.99
C ASP A 4 -15.62 8.20 7.05
N PRO A 5 -14.99 8.48 5.90
CA PRO A 5 -13.55 8.74 5.85
C PRO A 5 -13.12 9.92 6.75
N ALA A 6 -13.99 10.90 6.95
CA ALA A 6 -13.66 12.10 7.74
C ALA A 6 -13.54 11.79 9.24
N GLN A 7 -14.24 10.77 9.73
CA GLN A 7 -14.14 10.34 11.12
C GLN A 7 -12.76 9.71 11.40
N TYR A 8 -12.20 8.98 10.43
CA TYR A 8 -10.88 8.35 10.55
C TYR A 8 -9.73 9.32 10.27
N ALA A 9 -9.94 10.33 9.42
CA ALA A 9 -8.94 11.36 9.13
C ALA A 9 -8.54 12.20 10.37
N ARG A 10 -9.36 12.23 11.41
CA ARG A 10 -9.06 12.93 12.67
C ARG A 10 -7.92 12.30 13.46
N TYR A 11 -7.54 11.06 13.17
CA TYR A 11 -6.54 10.28 13.90
C TYR A 11 -5.32 9.91 13.06
N SER A 12 -5.31 10.24 11.78
CA SER A 12 -4.16 10.03 10.91
C SER A 12 -3.43 11.35 10.69
N ASP A 13 -2.10 11.33 10.81
CA ASP A 13 -1.27 12.39 10.30
C ASP A 13 -1.54 12.57 8.77
N GLU A 14 -1.08 13.67 8.19
CA GLU A 14 -1.30 13.97 6.76
C GLU A 14 -0.86 12.85 5.81
N ARG A 15 0.02 11.94 6.26
CA ARG A 15 0.49 10.77 5.50
C ARG A 15 -0.56 9.67 5.35
N GLY A 16 -1.52 9.58 6.27
CA GLY A 16 -2.63 8.62 6.18
C GLY A 16 -3.73 9.05 5.21
N ARG A 17 -3.86 10.35 4.93
CA ARG A 17 -4.92 10.90 4.08
C ARG A 17 -4.97 10.28 2.68
N PRO A 18 -3.84 10.16 1.93
CA PRO A 18 -3.88 9.55 0.60
C PRO A 18 -4.41 8.11 0.61
N PHE A 19 -4.09 7.34 1.65
CA PHE A 19 -4.64 5.99 1.80
C PHE A 19 -6.15 6.00 1.99
N LEU A 20 -6.67 6.90 2.81
CA LEU A 20 -8.11 7.02 3.05
C LEU A 20 -8.86 7.45 1.79
N ASP A 21 -8.28 8.38 1.02
CA ASP A 21 -8.83 8.83 -0.26
C ASP A 21 -8.85 7.68 -1.29
N LEU A 22 -7.81 6.85 -1.33
CA LEU A 22 -7.72 5.67 -2.18
C LEU A 22 -8.80 4.65 -1.78
N VAL A 23 -8.83 4.28 -0.52
CA VAL A 23 -9.77 3.28 0.01
C VAL A 23 -11.21 3.76 -0.12
N GLY A 24 -11.48 5.06 0.04
CA GLY A 24 -12.79 5.68 -0.12
C GLY A 24 -13.41 5.48 -1.52
N ARG A 25 -12.60 5.18 -2.53
CA ARG A 25 -13.05 4.93 -3.92
C ARG A 25 -13.44 3.48 -4.19
N ILE A 26 -13.15 2.56 -3.27
CA ILE A 26 -13.49 1.15 -3.43
C ILE A 26 -14.98 0.95 -3.13
N SER A 27 -15.74 0.53 -4.14
CA SER A 27 -17.16 0.20 -4.03
C SER A 27 -17.35 -1.31 -3.88
N CYS A 28 -16.90 -1.83 -2.74
CA CYS A 28 -17.11 -3.22 -2.33
C CYS A 28 -17.63 -3.20 -0.89
N ASP A 29 -18.87 -3.62 -0.68
CA ASP A 29 -19.52 -3.48 0.63
C ASP A 29 -19.13 -4.61 1.59
N GLU A 30 -19.05 -5.84 1.09
CA GLU A 30 -18.80 -7.05 1.90
C GLU A 30 -17.71 -7.94 1.27
N PRO A 31 -16.44 -7.50 1.22
CA PRO A 31 -15.37 -8.37 0.75
C PRO A 31 -15.15 -9.52 1.73
N ARG A 32 -14.84 -10.69 1.21
CA ARG A 32 -14.44 -11.86 2.02
C ARG A 32 -13.01 -11.72 2.50
N ARG A 33 -12.13 -11.30 1.61
CA ARG A 33 -10.70 -11.13 1.90
C ARG A 33 -10.17 -9.84 1.31
N VAL A 34 -9.42 -9.10 2.14
CA VAL A 34 -8.74 -7.86 1.80
C VAL A 34 -7.24 -8.04 2.05
N VAL A 35 -6.41 -7.67 1.10
CA VAL A 35 -4.94 -7.76 1.22
C VAL A 35 -4.33 -6.36 1.05
N ASP A 36 -3.47 -5.97 2.00
CA ASP A 36 -2.71 -4.72 1.97
C ASP A 36 -1.23 -5.03 1.70
N LEU A 37 -0.76 -4.67 0.51
CA LEU A 37 0.60 -4.92 0.03
C LEU A 37 1.52 -3.74 0.34
N GLY A 38 2.51 -3.97 1.19
CA GLY A 38 3.37 -2.94 1.77
C GLY A 38 2.70 -2.25 2.94
N CYS A 39 2.16 -3.04 3.87
CA CYS A 39 1.33 -2.57 4.98
C CYS A 39 2.10 -1.74 6.02
N GLY A 40 3.44 -1.73 5.99
CA GLY A 40 4.28 -1.07 6.96
C GLY A 40 3.95 -1.51 8.40
N PRO A 41 3.86 -0.57 9.37
CA PRO A 41 3.57 -0.87 10.77
C PRO A 41 2.09 -1.22 11.04
N GLY A 42 1.26 -1.42 10.01
CA GLY A 42 -0.08 -2.00 10.09
C GLY A 42 -1.21 -1.05 10.51
N ALA A 43 -0.93 0.20 10.87
CA ALA A 43 -1.97 1.11 11.35
C ALA A 43 -3.07 1.39 10.30
N LEU A 44 -2.68 1.56 9.03
CA LEU A 44 -3.62 1.77 7.92
C LEU A 44 -4.37 0.47 7.56
N THR A 45 -3.69 -0.67 7.63
CA THR A 45 -4.33 -1.99 7.45
C THR A 45 -5.40 -2.25 8.51
N ALA A 46 -5.17 -1.81 9.75
CA ALA A 46 -6.17 -1.91 10.82
C ALA A 46 -7.45 -1.11 10.53
N LEU A 47 -7.34 -0.01 9.74
CA LEU A 47 -8.51 0.74 9.26
C LEU A 47 -9.32 -0.05 8.23
N LEU A 48 -8.68 -0.87 7.39
CA LEU A 48 -9.38 -1.77 6.46
C LEU A 48 -10.23 -2.78 7.24
N ALA A 49 -9.66 -3.39 8.28
CA ALA A 49 -10.40 -4.31 9.15
C ALA A 49 -11.56 -3.63 9.90
N SER A 50 -11.45 -2.33 10.19
CA SER A 50 -12.54 -1.57 10.79
C SER A 50 -13.63 -1.21 9.78
N ARG A 51 -13.23 -0.97 8.53
CA ARG A 51 -14.17 -0.71 7.42
C ARG A 51 -14.99 -1.95 7.06
N TRP A 52 -14.33 -3.11 7.03
CA TRP A 52 -14.92 -4.39 6.64
C TRP A 52 -14.80 -5.42 7.77
N PRO A 53 -15.62 -5.30 8.82
CA PRO A 53 -15.49 -6.12 10.02
C PRO A 53 -15.79 -7.61 9.78
N GLY A 54 -16.45 -7.94 8.67
CA GLY A 54 -16.71 -9.33 8.25
C GLY A 54 -15.60 -9.94 7.37
N ALA A 55 -14.62 -9.13 6.93
CA ALA A 55 -13.55 -9.59 6.06
C ALA A 55 -12.39 -10.20 6.84
N SER A 56 -11.68 -11.14 6.18
CA SER A 56 -10.31 -11.49 6.55
C SER A 56 -9.36 -10.48 5.94
N VAL A 57 -8.68 -9.69 6.77
CA VAL A 57 -7.71 -8.66 6.34
C VAL A 57 -6.30 -9.13 6.63
N GLU A 58 -5.45 -9.11 5.61
CA GLU A 58 -4.04 -9.49 5.71
C GLU A 58 -3.14 -8.33 5.28
N GLY A 59 -2.21 -7.92 6.14
CA GLY A 59 -1.13 -7.00 5.81
C GLY A 59 0.16 -7.76 5.49
N ILE A 60 0.81 -7.39 4.39
CA ILE A 60 2.08 -7.98 3.94
C ILE A 60 3.12 -6.88 3.80
N ASP A 61 4.29 -7.07 4.37
CA ASP A 61 5.44 -6.18 4.19
C ASP A 61 6.74 -6.99 4.11
N SER A 62 7.70 -6.50 3.34
CA SER A 62 9.01 -7.17 3.20
C SER A 62 9.92 -6.96 4.41
N SER A 63 9.65 -5.94 5.24
CA SER A 63 10.43 -5.63 6.44
C SER A 63 9.93 -6.41 7.65
N PRO A 64 10.75 -7.32 8.24
CA PRO A 64 10.42 -7.98 9.49
C PRO A 64 10.14 -6.99 10.63
N GLU A 65 10.88 -5.87 10.68
CA GLU A 65 10.69 -4.84 11.71
C GLU A 65 9.32 -4.15 11.62
N MET A 66 8.81 -3.94 10.41
CA MET A 66 7.47 -3.39 10.20
C MET A 66 6.41 -4.38 10.67
N ILE A 67 6.57 -5.65 10.34
CA ILE A 67 5.64 -6.70 10.77
C ILE A 67 5.68 -6.92 12.28
N GLU A 68 6.84 -6.84 12.92
CA GLU A 68 6.94 -6.88 14.37
C GLU A 68 6.12 -5.76 15.04
N ARG A 69 6.20 -4.54 14.51
CA ARG A 69 5.36 -3.42 14.97
C ARG A 69 3.88 -3.65 14.72
N ALA A 70 3.53 -4.19 13.54
CA ALA A 70 2.16 -4.47 13.15
C ALA A 70 1.54 -5.60 13.99
N ALA A 71 2.34 -6.53 14.51
CA ALA A 71 1.87 -7.68 15.29
C ALA A 71 1.03 -7.28 16.52
N GLY A 72 1.33 -6.13 17.14
CA GLY A 72 0.53 -5.57 18.23
C GLY A 72 -0.90 -5.18 17.86
N LEU A 73 -1.22 -5.06 16.56
CA LEU A 73 -2.56 -4.74 16.06
C LEU A 73 -3.33 -5.98 15.60
N ALA A 74 -2.68 -7.16 15.57
CA ALA A 74 -3.30 -8.40 15.14
C ALA A 74 -4.47 -8.79 16.05
N ARG A 75 -5.55 -9.28 15.45
CA ARG A 75 -6.77 -9.71 16.12
C ARG A 75 -7.58 -10.65 15.21
N PRO A 76 -8.63 -11.32 15.67
CA PRO A 76 -9.50 -12.08 14.80
C PRO A 76 -9.93 -11.24 13.58
N GLY A 77 -9.72 -11.75 12.36
CA GLY A 77 -9.97 -11.05 11.12
C GLY A 77 -8.87 -10.08 10.65
N LEU A 78 -7.78 -9.88 11.41
CA LEU A 78 -6.65 -9.04 11.01
C LEU A 78 -5.32 -9.72 11.32
N THR A 79 -4.54 -10.02 10.28
CA THR A 79 -3.24 -10.69 10.37
C THR A 79 -2.15 -9.93 9.63
N PHE A 80 -0.90 -10.18 10.00
CA PHE A 80 0.26 -9.58 9.35
C PHE A 80 1.31 -10.65 9.12
N ARG A 81 2.01 -10.57 7.98
CA ARG A 81 3.14 -11.47 7.69
C ARG A 81 4.23 -10.79 6.88
N VAL A 82 5.45 -11.28 7.05
CA VAL A 82 6.56 -10.91 6.18
C VAL A 82 6.36 -11.54 4.80
N GLY A 83 6.55 -10.76 3.74
CA GLY A 83 6.46 -11.24 2.37
C GLY A 83 6.89 -10.21 1.35
N ASP A 84 7.50 -10.69 0.27
CA ASP A 84 7.90 -9.85 -0.86
C ASP A 84 6.72 -9.71 -1.84
N VAL A 85 6.36 -8.47 -2.11
CA VAL A 85 5.30 -8.10 -3.06
C VAL A 85 5.62 -8.57 -4.49
N SER A 86 6.90 -8.65 -4.86
CA SER A 86 7.33 -9.08 -6.20
C SER A 86 6.94 -10.53 -6.52
N GLY A 87 6.97 -11.40 -5.52
CA GLY A 87 6.60 -12.80 -5.63
C GLY A 87 5.16 -13.12 -5.20
N TRP A 88 4.40 -12.11 -4.78
CA TRP A 88 3.05 -12.34 -4.28
C TRP A 88 2.05 -12.63 -5.42
N GLU A 89 1.15 -13.55 -5.14
CA GLU A 89 0.07 -13.93 -6.05
C GLU A 89 -1.28 -13.67 -5.40
N VAL A 90 -2.27 -13.29 -6.21
CA VAL A 90 -3.63 -13.00 -5.75
C VAL A 90 -4.31 -14.30 -5.31
N PRO A 91 -4.71 -14.42 -4.03
CA PRO A 91 -5.52 -15.56 -3.59
C PRO A 91 -6.88 -15.59 -4.30
N ALA A 92 -7.38 -16.77 -4.61
CA ALA A 92 -8.64 -16.93 -5.35
C ALA A 92 -9.88 -16.35 -4.62
N ASP A 93 -9.77 -16.15 -3.32
CA ASP A 93 -10.80 -15.57 -2.44
C ASP A 93 -10.59 -14.08 -2.15
N ALA A 94 -9.54 -13.45 -2.70
CA ALA A 94 -9.27 -12.03 -2.51
C ALA A 94 -10.24 -11.18 -3.34
N ASP A 95 -11.05 -10.39 -2.66
CA ASP A 95 -11.99 -9.46 -3.30
C ASP A 95 -11.42 -8.04 -3.41
N VAL A 96 -10.49 -7.67 -2.51
CA VAL A 96 -9.86 -6.35 -2.50
C VAL A 96 -8.36 -6.48 -2.27
N VAL A 97 -7.58 -5.87 -3.14
CA VAL A 97 -6.13 -5.71 -2.99
C VAL A 97 -5.80 -4.23 -2.96
N VAL A 98 -5.13 -3.80 -1.91
CA VAL A 98 -4.70 -2.41 -1.71
C VAL A 98 -3.18 -2.33 -1.68
N SER A 99 -2.60 -1.27 -2.23
CA SER A 99 -1.18 -0.96 -2.07
C SER A 99 -0.98 0.55 -2.06
N ASN A 100 -0.39 1.06 -0.99
CA ASN A 100 -0.16 2.50 -0.83
C ASN A 100 1.32 2.80 -0.62
N ALA A 101 1.89 3.63 -1.48
CA ALA A 101 3.28 4.10 -1.40
C ALA A 101 4.32 2.96 -1.31
N THR A 102 4.07 1.85 -2.00
CA THR A 102 4.93 0.65 -2.00
C THR A 102 5.48 0.36 -3.40
N LEU A 103 4.63 0.42 -4.42
CA LEU A 103 4.96 -0.04 -5.77
C LEU A 103 6.07 0.77 -6.46
N GLN A 104 6.35 1.99 -6.02
CA GLN A 104 7.49 2.78 -6.51
C GLN A 104 8.85 2.13 -6.22
N TRP A 105 8.91 1.22 -5.24
CA TRP A 105 10.12 0.47 -4.87
C TRP A 105 10.25 -0.87 -5.60
N VAL A 106 9.24 -1.25 -6.40
CA VAL A 106 9.18 -2.52 -7.12
C VAL A 106 9.42 -2.28 -8.60
N PRO A 107 10.60 -2.64 -9.16
CA PRO A 107 10.95 -2.31 -10.54
C PRO A 107 9.94 -2.81 -11.58
N ALA A 108 9.41 -4.03 -11.41
CA ALA A 108 8.46 -4.67 -12.33
C ALA A 108 6.98 -4.43 -11.96
N HIS A 109 6.65 -3.36 -11.19
CA HIS A 109 5.30 -3.16 -10.67
C HIS A 109 4.21 -3.10 -11.74
N ARG A 110 4.50 -2.61 -12.95
CA ARG A 110 3.52 -2.57 -14.05
C ARG A 110 3.08 -3.96 -14.50
N GLU A 111 4.02 -4.89 -14.57
CA GLU A 111 3.76 -6.29 -14.91
C GLU A 111 2.99 -6.98 -13.80
N LEU A 112 3.34 -6.69 -12.53
CA LEU A 112 2.62 -7.18 -11.36
C LEU A 112 1.17 -6.70 -11.36
N LEU A 113 0.93 -5.42 -11.61
CA LEU A 113 -0.43 -4.86 -11.68
C LEU A 113 -1.28 -5.54 -12.75
N ALA A 114 -0.72 -5.79 -13.95
CA ALA A 114 -1.42 -6.51 -15.01
C ALA A 114 -1.76 -7.95 -14.59
N ARG A 115 -0.80 -8.66 -13.97
CA ARG A 115 -0.99 -10.03 -13.46
C ARG A 115 -2.05 -10.09 -12.36
N TRP A 116 -1.98 -9.19 -11.38
CA TRP A 116 -2.96 -9.15 -10.28
C TRP A 116 -4.36 -8.78 -10.76
N SER A 117 -4.45 -7.81 -11.67
CA SER A 117 -5.75 -7.44 -12.26
C SER A 117 -6.39 -8.60 -13.01
N ALA A 118 -5.60 -9.41 -13.73
CA ALA A 118 -6.10 -10.59 -14.43
C ALA A 118 -6.47 -11.74 -13.49
N ALA A 119 -5.86 -11.83 -12.32
CA ALA A 119 -6.08 -12.90 -11.35
C ALA A 119 -7.23 -12.62 -10.37
N LEU A 120 -7.64 -11.36 -10.21
CA LEU A 120 -8.77 -11.00 -9.36
C LEU A 120 -10.09 -11.55 -9.92
N PRO A 121 -11.01 -11.99 -9.06
CA PRO A 121 -12.33 -12.41 -9.49
C PRO A 121 -13.12 -11.25 -10.11
N SER A 122 -14.15 -11.58 -10.88
CA SER A 122 -15.07 -10.56 -11.41
C SER A 122 -15.68 -9.75 -10.27
N GLY A 123 -15.59 -8.42 -10.37
CA GLY A 123 -15.99 -7.50 -9.31
C GLY A 123 -14.93 -7.25 -8.24
N GLY A 124 -13.77 -7.91 -8.33
CA GLY A 124 -12.64 -7.66 -7.45
C GLY A 124 -12.00 -6.29 -7.69
N TRP A 125 -11.38 -5.74 -6.66
CA TRP A 125 -10.76 -4.41 -6.66
C TRP A 125 -9.25 -4.49 -6.48
N LEU A 126 -8.53 -3.82 -7.38
CA LEU A 126 -7.11 -3.51 -7.23
C LEU A 126 -6.97 -2.01 -7.09
N ALA A 127 -6.69 -1.55 -5.87
CA ALA A 127 -6.54 -0.13 -5.55
C ALA A 127 -5.11 0.16 -5.13
N PHE A 128 -4.42 1.04 -5.86
CA PHE A 128 -3.05 1.41 -5.53
C PHE A 128 -2.80 2.88 -5.77
N GLN A 129 -1.80 3.40 -5.07
CA GLN A 129 -1.23 4.71 -5.36
C GLN A 129 0.26 4.75 -5.04
N VAL A 130 0.95 5.61 -5.75
CA VAL A 130 2.37 5.94 -5.56
C VAL A 130 2.53 7.47 -5.49
N PRO A 131 3.57 7.98 -4.84
CA PRO A 131 3.87 9.41 -4.87
C PRO A 131 4.04 9.90 -6.30
N GLY A 132 3.36 10.99 -6.69
CA GLY A 132 3.42 11.60 -8.02
C GLY A 132 4.12 12.96 -8.03
N ASN A 133 5.10 13.18 -7.16
CA ASN A 133 5.76 14.46 -6.92
C ASN A 133 7.11 14.63 -7.63
N PHE A 134 7.38 13.83 -8.68
CA PHE A 134 8.67 13.83 -9.39
C PHE A 134 9.07 15.19 -9.97
N ASP A 135 8.10 16.01 -10.35
CA ASP A 135 8.30 17.35 -10.92
C ASP A 135 8.15 18.46 -9.87
N ALA A 136 7.96 18.11 -8.60
CA ALA A 136 7.96 19.09 -7.52
C ALA A 136 9.35 19.75 -7.39
N PRO A 137 9.44 21.05 -7.05
CA PRO A 137 10.71 21.78 -6.97
C PRO A 137 11.76 21.09 -6.09
N SER A 138 11.36 20.45 -5.00
CA SER A 138 12.26 19.69 -4.12
C SER A 138 12.92 18.50 -4.83
N HIS A 139 12.23 17.82 -5.76
CA HIS A 139 12.74 16.67 -6.50
C HIS A 139 13.55 17.10 -7.72
N THR A 140 13.11 18.16 -8.42
CA THR A 140 13.86 18.70 -9.56
C THR A 140 15.20 19.26 -9.12
N LEU A 141 15.23 20.06 -8.04
CA LEU A 141 16.47 20.60 -7.48
C LEU A 141 17.43 19.51 -6.98
N MET A 142 16.91 18.43 -6.38
CA MET A 142 17.76 17.28 -5.99
C MET A 142 18.38 16.58 -7.21
N ARG A 143 17.61 16.38 -8.29
CA ARG A 143 18.14 15.78 -9.53
C ARG A 143 19.20 16.68 -10.17
N GLU A 144 18.90 17.95 -10.34
CA GLU A 144 19.84 18.95 -10.89
C GLU A 144 21.14 18.99 -10.10
N LEU A 145 21.05 18.96 -8.75
CA LEU A 145 22.22 18.93 -7.88
C LEU A 145 23.00 17.62 -8.06
N ALA A 146 22.32 16.47 -8.08
CA ALA A 146 22.93 15.16 -8.25
C ALA A 146 23.64 15.02 -9.62
N GLU A 147 23.07 15.62 -10.67
CA GLU A 147 23.61 15.62 -12.04
C GLU A 147 24.72 16.66 -12.25
N SER A 148 24.93 17.57 -11.29
CA SER A 148 25.96 18.60 -11.40
C SER A 148 27.38 18.02 -11.42
N PRO A 149 28.37 18.67 -12.09
CA PRO A 149 29.74 18.15 -12.20
C PRO A 149 30.41 17.84 -10.86
N ARG A 150 29.99 18.51 -9.80
CA ARG A 150 30.51 18.30 -8.45
C ARG A 150 30.02 16.99 -7.82
N TRP A 151 28.74 16.64 -8.02
CA TRP A 151 28.09 15.55 -7.29
C TRP A 151 27.88 14.28 -8.12
N ALA A 152 27.73 14.41 -9.45
CA ALA A 152 27.51 13.25 -10.31
C ALA A 152 28.50 12.10 -10.10
N PRO A 153 29.84 12.35 -9.96
CA PRO A 153 30.79 11.25 -9.74
C PRO A 153 30.60 10.54 -8.39
N LEU A 154 29.98 11.21 -7.41
CA LEU A 154 29.82 10.69 -6.04
C LEU A 154 28.50 9.93 -5.86
N VAL A 155 27.50 10.19 -6.70
CA VAL A 155 26.16 9.60 -6.57
C VAL A 155 25.81 8.59 -7.66
N ALA A 156 26.62 8.50 -8.73
CA ALA A 156 26.39 7.65 -9.91
C ALA A 156 26.30 6.13 -9.61
N HIS A 157 26.58 5.70 -8.40
CA HIS A 157 26.60 4.29 -8.00
C HIS A 157 25.69 3.98 -6.80
N LYS A 158 24.75 4.86 -6.44
CA LYS A 158 23.74 4.50 -5.44
C LYS A 158 22.47 4.02 -6.15
N PRO A 159 22.04 2.78 -5.86
CA PRO A 159 20.80 2.22 -6.39
C PRO A 159 19.57 3.02 -5.94
#